data_c5b3656c9182c5df6c251fce0eb569c4
#
_entry.id   c5b3656c9182c5df6c251fce0eb569c4
#
_cell.length_a   1.000
_cell.length_b   1.000
_cell.length_c   1.000
_cell.angle_alpha   90.00
_cell.angle_beta   90.00
_cell.angle_gamma   90.00
#
_symmetry.space_group_name_H-M   'P 1'
#
loop_
_entity.id
_entity.type
_entity.pdbx_description
1 polymer ?
#
loop_
_entity_poly.entity_id
_entity_poly.type
_entity_poly.pdbx_seq_one_letter_code
_entity_poly.pdbx_strand_id
1 'polypeptide(L)'
;MVAESLAAPLSVPLEGSPTLEEAQRWCHDYTRERAKNFYLAFAVLPHDQRAAIYAAYAFSGYVDDIVDELDDVERQRELLDDARRRLRACAAGEREGPLFVALGYVFDRFGTPPEFFERLVDGVQMDLERNRYETWEELRTYCYHVASMVGLICTSIFGARGGEEATEHAIDLGIALQIVNIMRDVKEDAARGRVYFPAEDLRAVGLTAEDILACRYDERFVALMRLYHRRARAYYRRGRQLLPLLDLRPRMCVNVLQGVYAAILDRIAARRYDVFRERVSLSTPEKLVRVLLLAGSAAFIRPR
;
A
#
# COMPACT_ATOMS: atom_id res chain seq x y z
N MET A 1 -22.45 21.06 -29.02
CA MET A 1 -22.92 19.83 -28.39
C MET A 1 -21.89 19.46 -27.35
N VAL A 2 -22.29 19.63 -26.20
CA VAL A 2 -21.87 19.39 -24.85
C VAL A 2 -20.71 18.38 -24.77
N ALA A 3 -19.52 18.87 -24.44
CA ALA A 3 -18.53 18.08 -23.73
C ALA A 3 -19.16 17.84 -22.35
N GLU A 4 -19.92 16.77 -22.21
CA GLU A 4 -20.33 16.24 -20.92
C GLU A 4 -19.07 15.83 -20.17
N SER A 5 -18.75 16.65 -19.22
CA SER A 5 -18.19 16.32 -17.93
C SER A 5 -17.88 14.84 -17.77
N LEU A 6 -16.67 14.44 -18.18
CA LEU A 6 -15.95 13.31 -17.57
C LEU A 6 -15.44 13.77 -16.19
N ALA A 7 -16.38 14.25 -15.37
CA ALA A 7 -16.14 14.55 -13.99
C ALA A 7 -16.28 13.26 -13.20
N ALA A 8 -15.10 12.78 -12.88
CA ALA A 8 -14.70 12.08 -11.68
C ALA A 8 -15.18 10.65 -11.47
N PRO A 9 -14.19 9.76 -11.44
CA PRO A 9 -13.83 9.14 -10.18
C PRO A 9 -12.58 9.78 -9.56
N LEU A 10 -11.83 10.58 -10.31
CA LEU A 10 -10.61 11.19 -9.80
C LEU A 10 -10.90 12.55 -9.16
N SER A 11 -11.28 12.55 -7.89
CA SER A 11 -11.47 13.77 -7.08
C SER A 11 -10.16 14.52 -6.76
N VAL A 12 -9.11 14.31 -7.58
CA VAL A 12 -7.79 14.93 -7.42
C VAL A 12 -7.68 16.14 -8.33
N PRO A 13 -7.66 17.37 -7.79
CA PRO A 13 -7.42 18.56 -8.59
C PRO A 13 -5.97 18.53 -9.13
N LEU A 14 -5.82 18.50 -10.45
CA LEU A 14 -4.51 18.44 -11.11
C LEU A 14 -4.03 19.80 -11.62
N GLU A 15 -4.83 20.85 -11.44
CA GLU A 15 -4.55 22.19 -11.92
C GLU A 15 -4.51 23.21 -10.77
N GLY A 16 -3.98 24.39 -11.07
CA GLY A 16 -3.88 25.51 -10.14
C GLY A 16 -2.53 25.56 -9.41
N SER A 17 -2.30 26.69 -8.76
CA SER A 17 -1.07 26.99 -8.03
C SER A 17 -1.38 27.27 -6.54
N PRO A 18 -1.86 26.26 -5.77
CA PRO A 18 -2.14 26.45 -4.35
C PRO A 18 -0.86 26.71 -3.57
N THR A 19 -0.99 27.36 -2.44
CA THR A 19 0.11 27.44 -1.45
C THR A 19 0.42 26.06 -0.90
N LEU A 20 1.61 25.86 -0.36
CA LEU A 20 1.99 24.60 0.27
C LEU A 20 1.03 24.20 1.41
N GLU A 21 0.56 25.17 2.19
CA GLU A 21 -0.39 24.92 3.28
C GLU A 21 -1.74 24.39 2.76
N GLU A 22 -2.28 24.99 1.70
CA GLU A 22 -3.50 24.52 1.04
C GLU A 22 -3.33 23.11 0.46
N ALA A 23 -2.20 22.87 -0.20
CA ALA A 23 -1.87 21.57 -0.76
C ALA A 23 -1.76 20.46 0.31
N GLN A 24 -1.07 20.76 1.43
CA GLN A 24 -0.95 19.82 2.56
C GLN A 24 -2.30 19.57 3.24
N ARG A 25 -3.16 20.61 3.35
CA ARG A 25 -4.52 20.46 3.89
C ARG A 25 -5.36 19.55 3.00
N TRP A 26 -5.28 19.73 1.70
CA TRP A 26 -5.98 18.86 0.75
C TRP A 26 -5.53 17.40 0.89
N CYS A 27 -4.22 17.11 0.92
CA CYS A 27 -3.68 15.76 1.12
C CYS A 27 -4.10 15.15 2.47
N HIS A 28 -4.15 15.97 3.53
CA HIS A 28 -4.65 15.56 4.84
C HIS A 28 -6.12 15.11 4.76
N ASP A 29 -6.98 15.92 4.14
CA ASP A 29 -8.43 15.63 4.07
C ASP A 29 -8.67 14.39 3.19
N TYR A 30 -8.00 14.28 2.04
CA TYR A 30 -8.01 13.09 1.19
C TYR A 30 -7.61 11.83 1.97
N THR A 31 -6.50 11.90 2.73
CA THR A 31 -6.02 10.76 3.52
C THR A 31 -6.98 10.41 4.65
N ARG A 32 -7.57 11.40 5.33
CA ARG A 32 -8.54 11.20 6.42
C ARG A 32 -9.79 10.45 5.94
N GLU A 33 -10.27 10.74 4.76
CA GLU A 33 -11.46 10.11 4.19
C GLU A 33 -11.19 8.66 3.75
N ARG A 34 -10.04 8.40 3.16
CA ARG A 34 -9.70 7.11 2.54
C ARG A 34 -8.89 6.16 3.42
N ALA A 35 -7.97 6.69 4.23
CA ALA A 35 -7.03 5.89 5.02
C ALA A 35 -7.57 5.44 6.39
N LYS A 36 -8.83 5.00 6.47
CA LYS A 36 -9.52 4.65 7.75
C LYS A 36 -8.73 3.75 8.70
N ASN A 37 -7.81 2.94 8.18
CA ASN A 37 -6.97 2.04 8.97
C ASN A 37 -5.61 2.65 9.35
N PHE A 38 -5.08 3.52 8.51
CA PHE A 38 -3.72 4.06 8.62
C PHE A 38 -3.65 5.44 9.26
N TYR A 39 -4.72 6.23 9.12
CA TYR A 39 -4.77 7.61 9.57
C TYR A 39 -4.37 7.77 11.04
N LEU A 40 -4.87 6.88 11.92
CA LEU A 40 -4.52 6.89 13.35
C LEU A 40 -3.03 6.58 13.60
N ALA A 41 -2.42 5.73 12.78
CA ALA A 41 -0.99 5.45 12.88
C ALA A 41 -0.15 6.66 12.48
N PHE A 42 -0.59 7.42 11.49
CA PHE A 42 0.11 8.63 11.05
C PHE A 42 0.03 9.78 12.06
N ALA A 43 -0.97 9.81 12.93
CA ALA A 43 -1.17 10.86 13.92
C ALA A 43 -0.01 11.00 14.92
N VAL A 44 0.78 9.96 15.15
CA VAL A 44 1.93 9.99 16.06
C VAL A 44 3.19 10.65 15.45
N LEU A 45 3.21 10.84 14.12
CA LEU A 45 4.35 11.41 13.41
C LEU A 45 4.51 12.91 13.69
N PRO A 46 5.75 13.44 13.64
CA PRO A 46 5.98 14.86 13.57
C PRO A 46 5.24 15.50 12.39
N HIS A 47 4.90 16.80 12.52
CA HIS A 47 4.09 17.50 11.53
C HIS A 47 4.61 17.34 10.10
N ASP A 48 5.91 17.61 9.89
CA ASP A 48 6.54 17.56 8.57
C ASP A 48 6.49 16.16 7.94
N GLN A 49 6.86 15.13 8.72
CA GLN A 49 6.80 13.74 8.25
C GLN A 49 5.36 13.30 7.97
N ARG A 50 4.41 13.73 8.81
CA ARG A 50 3.00 13.41 8.64
C ARG A 50 2.43 14.05 7.38
N ALA A 51 2.74 15.33 7.11
CA ALA A 51 2.33 16.00 5.88
C ALA A 51 2.92 15.30 4.63
N ALA A 52 4.18 14.89 4.68
CA ALA A 52 4.82 14.15 3.61
C ALA A 52 4.17 12.77 3.37
N ILE A 53 3.84 12.04 4.44
CA ILE A 53 3.12 10.75 4.33
C ILE A 53 1.73 10.94 3.73
N TYR A 54 1.02 12.01 4.06
CA TYR A 54 -0.29 12.30 3.45
C TYR A 54 -0.16 12.58 1.95
N ALA A 55 0.86 13.32 1.52
CA ALA A 55 1.13 13.54 0.10
C ALA A 55 1.46 12.25 -0.64
N ALA A 56 2.33 11.41 -0.07
CA ALA A 56 2.67 10.11 -0.62
C ALA A 56 1.45 9.17 -0.70
N TYR A 57 0.61 9.15 0.34
CA TYR A 57 -0.63 8.38 0.37
C TYR A 57 -1.64 8.88 -0.69
N ALA A 58 -1.78 10.20 -0.82
CA ALA A 58 -2.67 10.79 -1.81
C ALA A 58 -2.22 10.46 -3.25
N PHE A 59 -0.91 10.46 -3.52
CA PHE A 59 -0.39 10.02 -4.82
C PHE A 59 -0.65 8.54 -5.09
N SER A 60 -0.41 7.67 -4.10
CA SER A 60 -0.72 6.24 -4.23
C SER A 60 -2.21 6.03 -4.53
N GLY A 61 -3.10 6.69 -3.78
CA GLY A 61 -4.54 6.58 -4.01
C GLY A 61 -4.96 7.15 -5.37
N TYR A 62 -4.32 8.22 -5.85
CA TYR A 62 -4.58 8.78 -7.17
C TYR A 62 -4.29 7.79 -8.30
N VAL A 63 -3.14 7.10 -8.25
CA VAL A 63 -2.79 6.13 -9.29
C VAL A 63 -3.59 4.83 -9.18
N ASP A 64 -3.94 4.39 -7.96
CA ASP A 64 -4.81 3.24 -7.74
C ASP A 64 -6.22 3.49 -8.29
N ASP A 65 -6.80 4.69 -8.06
CA ASP A 65 -8.13 5.08 -8.55
C ASP A 65 -8.20 5.05 -10.08
N ILE A 66 -7.12 5.41 -10.80
CA ILE A 66 -7.07 5.32 -12.26
C ILE A 66 -7.40 3.91 -12.75
N VAL A 67 -6.91 2.89 -12.06
CA VAL A 67 -7.07 1.49 -12.46
C VAL A 67 -8.33 0.84 -11.88
N ASP A 68 -8.77 1.30 -10.71
CA ASP A 68 -9.87 0.67 -10.00
C ASP A 68 -11.25 1.27 -10.31
N GLU A 69 -11.30 2.55 -10.73
CA GLU A 69 -12.57 3.27 -10.93
C GLU A 69 -12.93 3.49 -12.42
N LEU A 70 -12.01 3.23 -13.35
CA LEU A 70 -12.26 3.36 -14.79
C LEU A 70 -12.31 1.99 -15.45
N ASP A 71 -13.19 1.82 -16.43
CA ASP A 71 -13.34 0.58 -17.21
C ASP A 71 -12.59 0.62 -18.56
N ASP A 72 -12.19 1.81 -19.03
CA ASP A 72 -11.49 2.01 -20.32
C ASP A 72 -9.98 1.87 -20.14
N VAL A 73 -9.42 0.75 -20.59
CA VAL A 73 -7.99 0.42 -20.46
C VAL A 73 -7.09 1.42 -21.21
N GLU A 74 -7.48 1.93 -22.36
CA GLU A 74 -6.67 2.92 -23.09
C GLU A 74 -6.66 4.25 -22.31
N ARG A 75 -7.79 4.65 -21.76
CA ARG A 75 -7.88 5.83 -20.91
C ARG A 75 -7.08 5.67 -19.61
N GLN A 76 -7.09 4.49 -19.00
CA GLN A 76 -6.27 4.17 -17.82
C GLN A 76 -4.77 4.33 -18.14
N ARG A 77 -4.30 3.81 -19.28
CA ARG A 77 -2.90 3.98 -19.73
C ARG A 77 -2.52 5.43 -19.93
N GLU A 78 -3.35 6.20 -20.68
CA GLU A 78 -3.12 7.64 -20.89
C GLU A 78 -2.97 8.40 -19.56
N LEU A 79 -3.82 8.11 -18.58
CA LEU A 79 -3.79 8.77 -17.26
C LEU A 79 -2.60 8.34 -16.41
N LEU A 80 -2.17 7.08 -16.47
CA LEU A 80 -0.94 6.63 -15.81
C LEU A 80 0.30 7.28 -16.45
N ASP A 81 0.32 7.43 -17.76
CA ASP A 81 1.40 8.15 -18.46
C ASP A 81 1.39 9.65 -18.15
N ASP A 82 0.21 10.26 -17.98
CA ASP A 82 0.09 11.63 -17.48
C ASP A 82 0.60 11.76 -16.05
N ALA A 83 0.24 10.84 -15.19
CA ALA A 83 0.75 10.81 -13.80
C ALA A 83 2.29 10.74 -13.76
N ARG A 84 2.92 9.92 -14.61
CA ARG A 84 4.39 9.86 -14.75
C ARG A 84 4.98 11.19 -15.25
N ARG A 85 4.38 11.81 -16.26
CA ARG A 85 4.85 13.11 -16.76
C ARG A 85 4.80 14.17 -15.66
N ARG A 86 3.67 14.27 -14.97
CA ARG A 86 3.49 15.23 -13.85
C ARG A 86 4.44 14.95 -12.70
N LEU A 87 4.69 13.67 -12.38
CA LEU A 87 5.66 13.27 -11.36
C LEU A 87 7.07 13.75 -11.70
N ARG A 88 7.51 13.56 -12.94
CA ARG A 88 8.83 14.01 -13.43
C ARG A 88 8.93 15.52 -13.45
N ALA A 89 7.91 16.21 -13.95
CA ALA A 89 7.81 17.66 -13.92
C ALA A 89 7.87 18.19 -12.47
N CYS A 90 7.14 17.57 -11.54
CA CYS A 90 7.15 17.90 -10.13
C CYS A 90 8.55 17.76 -9.51
N ALA A 91 9.28 16.68 -9.82
CA ALA A 91 10.66 16.47 -9.39
C ALA A 91 11.63 17.52 -9.97
N ALA A 92 11.35 18.02 -11.18
CA ALA A 92 12.08 19.10 -11.82
C ALA A 92 11.70 20.50 -11.32
N GLY A 93 10.70 20.61 -10.42
CA GLY A 93 10.26 21.88 -9.82
C GLY A 93 9.00 22.48 -10.43
N GLU A 94 8.41 21.86 -11.46
CA GLU A 94 7.15 22.27 -12.08
C GLU A 94 5.98 21.59 -11.33
N ARG A 95 5.20 22.37 -10.59
CA ARG A 95 4.21 21.83 -9.64
C ARG A 95 2.85 22.46 -9.86
N GLU A 96 1.91 21.69 -10.34
CA GLU A 96 0.54 22.09 -10.56
C GLU A 96 -0.43 21.22 -9.76
N GLY A 97 -1.48 21.86 -9.21
CA GLY A 97 -2.45 21.21 -8.36
C GLY A 97 -1.94 20.83 -6.97
N PRO A 98 -2.84 20.64 -6.01
CA PRO A 98 -2.46 20.43 -4.60
C PRO A 98 -1.67 19.16 -4.39
N LEU A 99 -1.94 18.08 -5.13
CA LEU A 99 -1.21 16.82 -5.00
C LEU A 99 0.29 17.02 -5.31
N PHE A 100 0.61 17.62 -6.46
CA PHE A 100 2.00 17.74 -6.91
C PHE A 100 2.75 18.87 -6.17
N VAL A 101 2.07 19.91 -5.70
CA VAL A 101 2.68 20.91 -4.80
C VAL A 101 3.09 20.25 -3.47
N ALA A 102 2.22 19.43 -2.87
CA ALA A 102 2.55 18.70 -1.65
C ALA A 102 3.62 17.62 -1.88
N LEU A 103 3.59 16.93 -3.03
CA LEU A 103 4.59 15.92 -3.39
C LEU A 103 5.96 16.55 -3.64
N GLY A 104 6.02 17.74 -4.22
CA GLY A 104 7.26 18.51 -4.37
C GLY A 104 7.92 18.82 -3.02
N TYR A 105 7.14 19.11 -1.98
CA TYR A 105 7.67 19.23 -0.63
C TYR A 105 8.33 17.94 -0.13
N VAL A 106 7.79 16.76 -0.50
CA VAL A 106 8.41 15.46 -0.14
C VAL A 106 9.80 15.36 -0.76
N PHE A 107 9.96 15.71 -2.03
CA PHE A 107 11.25 15.67 -2.72
C PHE A 107 12.25 16.66 -2.13
N ASP A 108 11.83 17.92 -1.94
CA ASP A 108 12.74 18.98 -1.46
C ASP A 108 13.17 18.78 0.00
N ARG A 109 12.24 18.36 0.86
CA ARG A 109 12.46 18.32 2.31
C ARG A 109 13.12 17.01 2.76
N PHE A 110 12.80 15.89 2.11
CA PHE A 110 13.23 14.57 2.55
C PHE A 110 14.18 13.89 1.56
N GLY A 111 14.36 14.45 0.37
CA GLY A 111 15.18 13.83 -0.66
C GLY A 111 14.66 12.47 -1.13
N THR A 112 13.36 12.24 -1.00
CA THR A 112 12.75 10.97 -1.43
C THR A 112 12.94 10.80 -2.93
N PRO A 113 13.54 9.68 -3.40
CA PRO A 113 13.76 9.46 -4.82
C PRO A 113 12.44 9.40 -5.60
N PRO A 114 12.24 10.21 -6.65
CA PRO A 114 11.05 10.15 -7.51
C PRO A 114 10.85 8.77 -8.13
N GLU A 115 11.92 8.02 -8.36
CA GLU A 115 11.90 6.67 -8.92
C GLU A 115 11.08 5.68 -8.08
N PHE A 116 10.94 5.91 -6.77
CA PHE A 116 10.08 5.06 -5.94
C PHE A 116 8.60 5.23 -6.31
N PHE A 117 8.19 6.45 -6.61
CA PHE A 117 6.84 6.74 -7.08
C PHE A 117 6.62 6.26 -8.53
N GLU A 118 7.62 6.39 -9.42
CA GLU A 118 7.53 5.84 -10.78
C GLU A 118 7.32 4.31 -10.74
N ARG A 119 8.11 3.59 -9.93
CA ARG A 119 7.95 2.15 -9.75
C ARG A 119 6.62 1.74 -9.12
N LEU A 120 6.05 2.60 -8.27
CA LEU A 120 4.68 2.39 -7.77
C LEU A 120 3.66 2.46 -8.93
N VAL A 121 3.79 3.45 -9.82
CA VAL A 121 2.95 3.54 -11.04
C VAL A 121 3.13 2.32 -11.92
N ASP A 122 4.38 1.81 -12.08
CA ASP A 122 4.64 0.57 -12.83
C ASP A 122 3.89 -0.63 -12.19
N GLY A 123 3.87 -0.70 -10.85
CA GLY A 123 3.14 -1.74 -10.13
C GLY A 123 1.63 -1.68 -10.36
N VAL A 124 1.05 -0.48 -10.32
CA VAL A 124 -0.37 -0.26 -10.61
C VAL A 124 -0.69 -0.61 -12.08
N GLN A 125 0.20 -0.26 -13.01
CA GLN A 125 0.05 -0.64 -14.42
C GLN A 125 0.05 -2.16 -14.62
N MET A 126 0.78 -2.94 -13.81
CA MET A 126 0.75 -4.40 -13.89
C MET A 126 -0.67 -4.97 -13.71
N ASP A 127 -1.54 -4.31 -12.94
CA ASP A 127 -2.94 -4.73 -12.77
C ASP A 127 -3.80 -4.53 -14.02
N LEU A 128 -3.36 -3.71 -15.00
CA LEU A 128 -3.97 -3.59 -16.32
C LEU A 128 -3.49 -4.69 -17.29
N GLU A 129 -2.25 -5.14 -17.13
CA GLU A 129 -1.58 -6.04 -18.04
C GLU A 129 -1.70 -7.50 -17.65
N ARG A 130 -1.82 -7.76 -16.33
CA ARG A 130 -1.77 -9.11 -15.76
C ARG A 130 -2.84 -9.30 -14.68
N ASN A 131 -3.68 -10.28 -14.89
CA ASN A 131 -4.63 -10.75 -13.89
C ASN A 131 -4.27 -12.15 -13.34
N ARG A 132 -3.08 -12.68 -13.72
CA ARG A 132 -2.56 -14.00 -13.35
C ARG A 132 -1.04 -13.95 -13.22
N TYR A 133 -0.52 -14.79 -12.36
CA TYR A 133 0.91 -14.97 -12.10
C TYR A 133 1.25 -16.46 -12.27
N GLU A 134 2.36 -16.78 -12.90
CA GLU A 134 2.79 -18.17 -13.06
C GLU A 134 3.59 -18.65 -11.84
N THR A 135 4.49 -17.81 -11.34
CA THR A 135 5.43 -18.16 -10.25
C THR A 135 5.32 -17.20 -9.06
N TRP A 136 5.80 -17.67 -7.90
CA TRP A 136 5.96 -16.82 -6.72
C TRP A 136 6.86 -15.60 -7.00
N GLU A 137 7.90 -15.77 -7.80
CA GLU A 137 8.82 -14.68 -8.10
C GLU A 137 8.13 -13.55 -8.89
N GLU A 138 7.25 -13.89 -9.82
CA GLU A 138 6.43 -12.89 -10.52
C GLU A 138 5.50 -12.13 -9.56
N LEU A 139 4.81 -12.84 -8.67
CA LEU A 139 3.97 -12.22 -7.65
C LEU A 139 4.80 -11.38 -6.67
N ARG A 140 5.98 -11.84 -6.29
CA ARG A 140 6.89 -11.10 -5.43
C ARG A 140 7.34 -9.79 -6.08
N THR A 141 7.59 -9.81 -7.38
CA THR A 141 7.91 -8.61 -8.16
C THR A 141 6.75 -7.61 -8.14
N TYR A 142 5.52 -8.08 -8.32
CA TYR A 142 4.33 -7.23 -8.15
C TYR A 142 4.26 -6.62 -6.74
N CYS A 143 4.35 -7.46 -5.69
CA CYS A 143 4.34 -6.98 -4.30
C CYS A 143 5.44 -5.94 -4.03
N TYR A 144 6.62 -6.10 -4.64
CA TYR A 144 7.71 -5.14 -4.54
C TYR A 144 7.30 -3.78 -5.10
N HIS A 145 6.69 -3.74 -6.29
CA HIS A 145 6.26 -2.49 -6.92
C HIS A 145 5.13 -1.80 -6.15
N VAL A 146 4.06 -2.52 -5.79
CA VAL A 146 2.86 -1.88 -5.19
C VAL A 146 2.96 -1.63 -3.69
N ALA A 147 3.84 -2.34 -2.97
CA ALA A 147 3.90 -2.24 -1.52
C ALA A 147 5.30 -1.94 -0.96
N SER A 148 6.37 -2.54 -1.51
CA SER A 148 7.71 -2.23 -1.02
C SER A 148 8.13 -0.82 -1.41
N MET A 149 7.70 -0.30 -2.56
CA MET A 149 7.95 1.10 -2.94
C MET A 149 7.32 2.06 -1.92
N VAL A 150 6.09 1.79 -1.46
CA VAL A 150 5.47 2.57 -0.37
C VAL A 150 6.30 2.48 0.91
N GLY A 151 6.82 1.29 1.25
CA GLY A 151 7.75 1.10 2.37
C GLY A 151 9.02 1.93 2.25
N LEU A 152 9.63 1.99 1.05
CA LEU A 152 10.83 2.78 0.77
C LEU A 152 10.57 4.30 0.82
N ILE A 153 9.44 4.76 0.27
CA ILE A 153 8.99 6.14 0.38
C ILE A 153 8.84 6.52 1.87
N CYS A 154 8.15 5.71 2.65
CA CYS A 154 8.00 5.94 4.09
C CYS A 154 9.38 5.98 4.80
N THR A 155 10.26 5.04 4.48
CA THR A 155 11.58 4.94 5.11
C THR A 155 12.47 6.14 4.80
N SER A 156 12.41 6.70 3.59
CA SER A 156 13.12 7.93 3.22
C SER A 156 12.59 9.14 3.99
N ILE A 157 11.26 9.26 4.15
CA ILE A 157 10.62 10.34 4.94
C ILE A 157 10.96 10.20 6.43
N PHE A 158 11.04 8.98 6.95
CA PHE A 158 11.32 8.72 8.37
C PHE A 158 12.79 8.89 8.74
N GLY A 159 13.72 8.84 7.79
CA GLY A 159 15.15 8.95 8.05
C GLY A 159 15.70 7.73 8.78
N ALA A 160 15.44 6.51 8.27
CA ALA A 160 15.95 5.29 8.88
C ALA A 160 17.47 5.21 8.86
N ARG A 161 18.06 4.72 9.97
CA ARG A 161 19.48 4.41 10.05
C ARG A 161 19.77 3.06 9.41
N GLY A 162 21.03 2.76 9.10
CA GLY A 162 21.46 1.45 8.61
C GLY A 162 21.47 1.29 7.08
N GLY A 163 21.13 2.33 6.31
CA GLY A 163 21.29 2.33 4.86
C GLY A 163 20.61 1.14 4.17
N GLU A 164 21.42 0.25 3.56
CA GLU A 164 20.92 -0.91 2.82
C GLU A 164 20.15 -1.90 3.71
N GLU A 165 20.58 -2.14 4.95
CA GLU A 165 19.85 -2.98 5.93
C GLU A 165 18.41 -2.48 6.15
N ALA A 166 18.23 -1.16 6.32
CA ALA A 166 16.90 -0.56 6.49
C ALA A 166 16.05 -0.72 5.23
N THR A 167 16.67 -0.57 4.05
CA THR A 167 16.03 -0.77 2.74
C THR A 167 15.50 -2.19 2.59
N GLU A 168 16.31 -3.20 2.87
CA GLU A 168 15.90 -4.61 2.81
C GLU A 168 14.74 -4.91 3.75
N HIS A 169 14.79 -4.41 4.98
CA HIS A 169 13.73 -4.61 5.95
C HIS A 169 12.43 -3.88 5.57
N ALA A 170 12.52 -2.69 4.96
CA ALA A 170 11.35 -1.98 4.44
C ALA A 170 10.70 -2.75 3.27
N ILE A 171 11.51 -3.31 2.37
CA ILE A 171 11.05 -4.16 1.27
C ILE A 171 10.31 -5.39 1.82
N ASP A 172 10.91 -6.11 2.75
CA ASP A 172 10.32 -7.31 3.36
C ASP A 172 9.00 -6.98 4.07
N LEU A 173 8.93 -5.84 4.78
CA LEU A 173 7.70 -5.42 5.44
C LEU A 173 6.61 -5.10 4.41
N GLY A 174 6.93 -4.39 3.32
CA GLY A 174 5.99 -4.11 2.24
C GLY A 174 5.41 -5.39 1.64
N ILE A 175 6.26 -6.38 1.31
CA ILE A 175 5.82 -7.69 0.80
C ILE A 175 4.91 -8.39 1.81
N ALA A 176 5.25 -8.37 3.12
CA ALA A 176 4.42 -8.97 4.15
C ALA A 176 3.01 -8.38 4.19
N LEU A 177 2.92 -7.04 4.12
CA LEU A 177 1.63 -6.34 4.13
C LEU A 177 0.81 -6.67 2.88
N GLN A 178 1.44 -6.73 1.71
CA GLN A 178 0.74 -7.05 0.46
C GLN A 178 0.26 -8.50 0.43
N ILE A 179 1.02 -9.46 0.94
CA ILE A 179 0.54 -10.84 1.10
C ILE A 179 -0.75 -10.87 1.95
N VAL A 180 -0.82 -10.09 3.02
CA VAL A 180 -2.03 -10.01 3.86
C VAL A 180 -3.19 -9.38 3.10
N ASN A 181 -2.96 -8.34 2.28
CA ASN A 181 -3.99 -7.79 1.40
C ASN A 181 -4.52 -8.86 0.45
N ILE A 182 -3.65 -9.55 -0.28
CA ILE A 182 -4.02 -10.63 -1.21
C ILE A 182 -4.83 -11.73 -0.49
N MET A 183 -4.41 -12.14 0.70
CA MET A 183 -5.15 -13.14 1.49
C MET A 183 -6.51 -12.66 1.97
N ARG A 184 -6.65 -11.37 2.26
CA ARG A 184 -7.88 -10.78 2.78
C ARG A 184 -8.92 -10.52 1.70
N ASP A 185 -8.45 -10.08 0.53
CA ASP A 185 -9.29 -9.49 -0.52
C ASP A 185 -9.58 -10.46 -1.68
N VAL A 186 -9.36 -11.79 -1.47
CA VAL A 186 -9.56 -12.84 -2.51
C VAL A 186 -10.92 -12.74 -3.19
N LYS A 187 -11.99 -12.46 -2.43
CA LYS A 187 -13.36 -12.36 -2.97
C LYS A 187 -13.54 -11.15 -3.87
N GLU A 188 -13.04 -10.00 -3.41
CA GLU A 188 -13.09 -8.74 -4.15
C GLU A 188 -12.25 -8.81 -5.43
N ASP A 189 -11.05 -9.41 -5.34
CA ASP A 189 -10.15 -9.62 -6.48
C ASP A 189 -10.76 -10.58 -7.50
N ALA A 190 -11.39 -11.68 -7.04
CA ALA A 190 -12.09 -12.62 -7.89
C ALA A 190 -13.25 -11.97 -8.64
N ALA A 191 -14.01 -11.06 -7.99
CA ALA A 191 -15.10 -10.33 -8.65
C ALA A 191 -14.60 -9.40 -9.77
N ARG A 192 -13.33 -8.96 -9.72
CA ARG A 192 -12.63 -8.19 -10.77
C ARG A 192 -11.91 -9.10 -11.78
N GLY A 193 -12.07 -10.42 -11.69
CA GLY A 193 -11.39 -11.38 -12.54
C GLY A 193 -9.89 -11.56 -12.23
N ARG A 194 -9.39 -11.04 -11.09
CA ARG A 194 -7.98 -11.11 -10.68
C ARG A 194 -7.73 -12.32 -9.78
N VAL A 195 -6.62 -13.04 -10.02
CA VAL A 195 -6.13 -14.12 -9.14
C VAL A 195 -4.64 -13.91 -8.92
N TYR A 196 -4.29 -13.41 -7.74
CA TYR A 196 -2.90 -13.14 -7.39
C TYR A 196 -2.12 -14.41 -6.99
N PHE A 197 -2.79 -15.50 -6.61
CA PHE A 197 -2.10 -16.75 -6.28
C PHE A 197 -1.46 -17.35 -7.54
N PRO A 198 -0.12 -17.57 -7.57
CA PRO A 198 0.55 -18.14 -8.72
C PRO A 198 0.06 -19.52 -9.08
N ALA A 199 0.08 -19.81 -10.38
CA ALA A 199 -0.35 -21.10 -10.91
C ALA A 199 0.48 -22.27 -10.33
N GLU A 200 1.75 -22.09 -10.06
CA GLU A 200 2.58 -23.11 -9.40
C GLU A 200 2.08 -23.45 -7.99
N ASP A 201 1.68 -22.47 -7.19
CA ASP A 201 1.15 -22.67 -5.83
C ASP A 201 -0.24 -23.30 -5.87
N LEU A 202 -1.08 -22.87 -6.82
CA LEU A 202 -2.42 -23.47 -7.04
C LEU A 202 -2.30 -24.94 -7.42
N ARG A 203 -1.42 -25.27 -8.39
CA ARG A 203 -1.16 -26.67 -8.78
C ARG A 203 -0.64 -27.52 -7.63
N ALA A 204 0.23 -26.95 -6.78
CA ALA A 204 0.80 -27.68 -5.64
C ALA A 204 -0.26 -28.15 -4.63
N VAL A 205 -1.42 -27.49 -4.57
CA VAL A 205 -2.52 -27.87 -3.68
C VAL A 205 -3.73 -28.44 -4.44
N GLY A 206 -3.62 -28.63 -5.77
CA GLY A 206 -4.70 -29.15 -6.61
C GLY A 206 -5.84 -28.18 -6.87
N LEU A 207 -5.57 -26.88 -6.87
CA LEU A 207 -6.50 -25.80 -7.25
C LEU A 207 -6.18 -25.27 -8.65
N THR A 208 -7.19 -24.61 -9.24
CA THR A 208 -7.05 -23.83 -10.47
C THR A 208 -7.44 -22.36 -10.21
N ALA A 209 -7.14 -21.48 -11.16
CA ALA A 209 -7.59 -20.08 -11.10
C ALA A 209 -9.13 -19.99 -11.06
N GLU A 210 -9.81 -20.87 -11.77
CA GLU A 210 -11.28 -20.94 -11.82
C GLU A 210 -11.88 -21.32 -10.45
N ASP A 211 -11.20 -22.17 -9.67
CA ASP A 211 -11.62 -22.48 -8.30
C ASP A 211 -11.58 -21.23 -7.41
N ILE A 212 -10.57 -20.36 -7.59
CA ILE A 212 -10.45 -19.07 -6.86
C ILE A 212 -11.53 -18.09 -7.32
N LEU A 213 -11.73 -17.95 -8.65
CA LEU A 213 -12.77 -17.07 -9.20
C LEU A 213 -14.17 -17.50 -8.77
N ALA A 214 -14.42 -18.82 -8.63
CA ALA A 214 -15.67 -19.38 -8.14
C ALA A 214 -15.80 -19.27 -6.60
N CYS A 215 -14.85 -18.64 -5.91
CA CYS A 215 -14.81 -18.53 -4.45
C CYS A 215 -14.97 -19.89 -3.75
N ARG A 216 -14.36 -20.96 -4.31
CA ARG A 216 -14.48 -22.30 -3.78
C ARG A 216 -13.71 -22.44 -2.47
N TYR A 217 -14.43 -22.74 -1.39
CA TYR A 217 -13.84 -22.94 -0.07
C TYR A 217 -13.84 -24.45 0.27
N ASP A 218 -12.66 -25.03 0.32
CA ASP A 218 -12.40 -26.42 0.73
C ASP A 218 -11.01 -26.56 1.37
N GLU A 219 -10.60 -27.77 1.75
CA GLU A 219 -9.30 -28.01 2.42
C GLU A 219 -8.08 -27.69 1.52
N ARG A 220 -8.23 -27.69 0.19
CA ARG A 220 -7.17 -27.27 -0.75
C ARG A 220 -6.95 -25.78 -0.66
N PHE A 221 -8.03 -24.97 -0.61
CA PHE A 221 -7.95 -23.53 -0.39
C PHE A 221 -7.35 -23.21 0.99
N VAL A 222 -7.74 -23.95 2.02
CA VAL A 222 -7.13 -23.81 3.36
C VAL A 222 -5.63 -24.12 3.32
N ALA A 223 -5.20 -25.14 2.55
CA ALA A 223 -3.77 -25.47 2.40
C ALA A 223 -2.99 -24.35 1.69
N LEU A 224 -3.55 -23.76 0.63
CA LEU A 224 -3.00 -22.58 -0.06
C LEU A 224 -2.85 -21.42 0.92
N MET A 225 -3.89 -21.07 1.64
CA MET A 225 -3.88 -19.96 2.58
C MET A 225 -2.89 -20.17 3.74
N ARG A 226 -2.70 -21.41 4.18
CA ARG A 226 -1.65 -21.75 5.16
C ARG A 226 -0.25 -21.53 4.59
N LEU A 227 -0.01 -21.79 3.31
CA LEU A 227 1.25 -21.50 2.64
C LEU A 227 1.53 -19.99 2.68
N TYR A 228 0.56 -19.18 2.29
CA TYR A 228 0.66 -17.71 2.27
C TYR A 228 0.79 -17.11 3.67
N HIS A 229 0.11 -17.67 4.65
CA HIS A 229 0.28 -17.30 6.04
C HIS A 229 1.73 -17.50 6.50
N ARG A 230 2.35 -18.65 6.20
CA ARG A 230 3.77 -18.90 6.53
C ARG A 230 4.71 -17.94 5.80
N ARG A 231 4.45 -17.63 4.50
CA ARG A 231 5.21 -16.62 3.74
C ARG A 231 5.10 -15.24 4.40
N ALA A 232 3.90 -14.76 4.67
CA ALA A 232 3.68 -13.49 5.36
C ALA A 232 4.46 -13.41 6.67
N ARG A 233 4.36 -14.44 7.52
CA ARG A 233 5.08 -14.50 8.81
C ARG A 233 6.60 -14.48 8.64
N ALA A 234 7.13 -15.10 7.59
CA ALA A 234 8.57 -15.08 7.31
C ALA A 234 9.04 -13.66 6.94
N TYR A 235 8.30 -12.98 6.05
CA TYR A 235 8.56 -11.60 5.67
C TYR A 235 8.38 -10.63 6.85
N TYR A 236 7.35 -10.80 7.68
CA TYR A 236 7.18 -10.01 8.91
C TYR A 236 8.37 -10.12 9.86
N ARG A 237 8.91 -11.32 10.08
CA ARG A 237 10.08 -11.48 10.97
C ARG A 237 11.28 -10.67 10.51
N ARG A 238 11.55 -10.61 9.19
CA ARG A 238 12.63 -9.81 8.62
C ARG A 238 12.29 -8.33 8.63
N GLY A 239 11.10 -7.95 8.17
CA GLY A 239 10.65 -6.56 8.11
C GLY A 239 10.58 -5.88 9.48
N ARG A 240 10.31 -6.62 10.57
CA ARG A 240 10.33 -6.07 11.94
C ARG A 240 11.70 -5.58 12.38
N GLN A 241 12.79 -6.02 11.73
CA GLN A 241 14.12 -5.52 12.03
C GLN A 241 14.31 -4.05 11.59
N LEU A 242 13.39 -3.49 10.83
CA LEU A 242 13.34 -2.06 10.54
C LEU A 242 13.09 -1.21 11.81
N LEU A 243 12.31 -1.71 12.77
CA LEU A 243 11.87 -0.93 13.93
C LEU A 243 13.02 -0.33 14.76
N PRO A 244 14.09 -1.05 15.13
CA PRO A 244 15.20 -0.50 15.89
C PRO A 244 16.03 0.53 15.10
N LEU A 245 15.88 0.59 13.77
CA LEU A 245 16.59 1.52 12.89
C LEU A 245 15.85 2.85 12.72
N LEU A 246 14.63 2.97 13.25
CA LEU A 246 13.80 4.16 13.19
C LEU A 246 13.87 4.96 14.49
N ASP A 247 13.69 6.27 14.39
CA ASP A 247 13.45 7.12 15.56
C ASP A 247 12.09 6.82 16.19
N LEU A 248 11.87 7.25 17.43
CA LEU A 248 10.74 6.81 18.26
C LEU A 248 9.38 7.01 17.57
N ARG A 249 9.09 8.18 17.00
CA ARG A 249 7.78 8.46 16.42
C ARG A 249 7.51 7.67 15.11
N PRO A 250 8.43 7.63 14.13
CA PRO A 250 8.34 6.71 13.00
C PRO A 250 8.23 5.25 13.41
N ARG A 251 9.01 4.82 14.41
CA ARG A 251 8.92 3.46 14.98
C ARG A 251 7.54 3.14 15.53
N MET A 252 6.93 4.08 16.27
CA MET A 252 5.55 3.94 16.76
C MET A 252 4.58 3.77 15.58
N CYS A 253 4.67 4.61 14.55
CA CYS A 253 3.85 4.54 13.35
C CYS A 253 3.96 3.18 12.67
N VAL A 254 5.19 2.74 12.35
CA VAL A 254 5.44 1.45 11.66
C VAL A 254 5.01 0.27 12.54
N ASN A 255 5.24 0.33 13.88
CA ASN A 255 4.81 -0.73 14.78
C ASN A 255 3.28 -0.87 14.85
N VAL A 256 2.56 0.24 14.79
CA VAL A 256 1.09 0.24 14.70
C VAL A 256 0.63 -0.37 13.37
N LEU A 257 1.17 0.09 12.24
CA LEU A 257 0.79 -0.40 10.92
C LEU A 257 0.99 -1.91 10.80
N GLN A 258 2.19 -2.40 11.07
CA GLN A 258 2.48 -3.83 11.01
C GLN A 258 1.65 -4.65 11.99
N GLY A 259 1.39 -4.13 13.20
CA GLY A 259 0.62 -4.83 14.21
C GLY A 259 -0.87 -4.95 13.86
N VAL A 260 -1.45 -3.94 13.18
CA VAL A 260 -2.82 -4.01 12.65
C VAL A 260 -2.91 -5.11 11.59
N TYR A 261 -1.97 -5.16 10.66
CA TYR A 261 -1.95 -6.18 9.60
C TYR A 261 -1.66 -7.58 10.15
N ALA A 262 -0.77 -7.71 11.12
CA ALA A 262 -0.55 -8.98 11.81
C ALA A 262 -1.83 -9.49 12.49
N ALA A 263 -2.62 -8.60 13.09
CA ALA A 263 -3.90 -8.97 13.68
C ALA A 263 -4.96 -9.38 12.64
N ILE A 264 -4.95 -8.77 11.44
CA ILE A 264 -5.79 -9.20 10.32
C ILE A 264 -5.38 -10.62 9.89
N LEU A 265 -4.08 -10.87 9.73
CA LEU A 265 -3.56 -12.19 9.37
C LEU A 265 -3.95 -13.26 10.40
N ASP A 266 -3.85 -12.96 11.71
CA ASP A 266 -4.27 -13.86 12.78
C ASP A 266 -5.78 -14.13 12.74
N ARG A 267 -6.58 -13.10 12.44
CA ARG A 267 -8.04 -13.23 12.31
C ARG A 267 -8.45 -14.08 11.10
N ILE A 268 -7.75 -13.93 9.96
CA ILE A 268 -7.93 -14.80 8.79
C ILE A 268 -7.68 -16.26 9.18
N ALA A 269 -6.59 -16.54 9.92
CA ALA A 269 -6.28 -17.88 10.38
C ALA A 269 -7.31 -18.41 11.40
N ALA A 270 -7.77 -17.59 12.35
CA ALA A 270 -8.79 -17.93 13.34
C ALA A 270 -10.15 -18.31 12.70
N ARG A 271 -10.45 -17.73 11.52
CA ARG A 271 -11.63 -18.08 10.71
C ARG A 271 -11.39 -19.28 9.79
N ARG A 272 -10.36 -20.08 10.05
CA ARG A 272 -9.93 -21.20 9.20
C ARG A 272 -9.70 -20.76 7.74
N TYR A 273 -9.30 -19.51 7.54
CA TYR A 273 -9.06 -18.88 6.22
C TYR A 273 -10.32 -18.68 5.37
N ASP A 274 -11.53 -18.75 5.94
CA ASP A 274 -12.76 -18.41 5.20
C ASP A 274 -12.86 -16.87 5.07
N VAL A 275 -12.44 -16.37 3.91
CA VAL A 275 -12.46 -14.95 3.52
C VAL A 275 -13.59 -14.64 2.53
N PHE A 276 -14.36 -15.67 2.11
CA PHE A 276 -15.42 -15.50 1.13
C PHE A 276 -16.75 -15.06 1.74
N ARG A 277 -17.03 -15.37 3.01
CA ARG A 277 -18.27 -14.96 3.68
C ARG A 277 -18.36 -13.47 3.89
N GLU A 278 -17.33 -12.90 4.53
CA GLU A 278 -17.23 -11.48 4.79
C GLU A 278 -15.75 -11.05 4.80
N ARG A 279 -15.52 -9.82 4.39
CA ARG A 279 -14.17 -9.24 4.41
C ARG A 279 -13.64 -9.14 5.85
N VAL A 280 -12.46 -9.69 6.08
CA VAL A 280 -11.84 -9.69 7.42
C VAL A 280 -11.35 -8.29 7.75
N SER A 281 -11.87 -7.70 8.82
CA SER A 281 -11.48 -6.38 9.30
C SER A 281 -11.42 -6.33 10.83
N LEU A 282 -10.75 -5.31 11.38
CA LEU A 282 -10.80 -4.99 12.79
C LEU A 282 -11.87 -3.93 13.05
N SER A 283 -12.63 -4.06 14.12
CA SER A 283 -13.57 -3.01 14.53
C SER A 283 -12.84 -1.72 14.97
N THR A 284 -13.53 -0.59 14.93
CA THR A 284 -12.93 0.69 15.35
C THR A 284 -12.40 0.68 16.79
N PRO A 285 -13.11 0.13 17.80
CA PRO A 285 -12.57 0.01 19.16
C PRO A 285 -11.31 -0.86 19.23
N GLU A 286 -11.29 -2.00 18.52
CA GLU A 286 -10.09 -2.86 18.47
C GLU A 286 -8.88 -2.15 17.85
N LYS A 287 -9.10 -1.37 16.77
CA LYS A 287 -8.04 -0.56 16.17
C LYS A 287 -7.48 0.45 17.16
N LEU A 288 -8.35 1.19 17.87
CA LEU A 288 -7.93 2.20 18.85
C LEU A 288 -7.11 1.58 19.98
N VAL A 289 -7.58 0.49 20.57
CA VAL A 289 -6.84 -0.22 21.63
C VAL A 289 -5.47 -0.69 21.12
N ARG A 290 -5.42 -1.28 19.91
CA ARG A 290 -4.16 -1.73 19.32
C ARG A 290 -3.21 -0.57 19.03
N VAL A 291 -3.70 0.55 18.51
CA VAL A 291 -2.89 1.75 18.25
C VAL A 291 -2.21 2.19 19.56
N LEU A 292 -2.95 2.30 20.66
CA LEU A 292 -2.39 2.70 21.96
C LEU A 292 -1.35 1.71 22.47
N LEU A 293 -1.66 0.41 22.46
CA LEU A 293 -0.75 -0.63 22.93
C LEU A 293 0.52 -0.73 22.09
N LEU A 294 0.39 -0.70 20.77
CA LEU A 294 1.51 -0.85 19.83
C LEU A 294 2.38 0.41 19.78
N ALA A 295 1.77 1.61 19.85
CA ALA A 295 2.53 2.84 19.97
C ALA A 295 3.34 2.86 21.29
N GLY A 296 2.69 2.52 22.43
CA GLY A 296 3.37 2.44 23.71
C GLY A 296 4.50 1.40 23.73
N SER A 297 4.28 0.21 23.16
CA SER A 297 5.29 -0.86 23.13
C SER A 297 6.51 -0.52 22.27
N ALA A 298 6.38 0.38 21.28
CA ALA A 298 7.50 0.81 20.44
C ALA A 298 8.60 1.52 21.24
N ALA A 299 8.27 2.14 22.38
CA ALA A 299 9.24 2.80 23.25
C ALA A 299 10.21 1.80 23.92
N PHE A 300 9.81 0.53 24.06
CA PHE A 300 10.63 -0.53 24.66
C PHE A 300 11.52 -1.26 23.64
N ILE A 301 11.38 -0.97 22.36
CA ILE A 301 12.27 -1.49 21.31
C ILE A 301 13.58 -0.71 21.38
N ARG A 302 14.68 -1.37 21.70
CA ARG A 302 16.00 -0.74 21.79
C ARG A 302 16.44 -0.27 20.39
N PRO A 303 16.81 1.00 20.24
CA PRO A 303 17.39 1.48 18.97
C PRO A 303 18.75 0.80 18.72
N ARG A 304 19.06 0.59 17.46
CA ARG A 304 20.39 0.21 16.96
C ARG A 304 21.11 1.39 16.37
#